data_3d3436f81a07b1571d442354bfd73e3b
#
_entry.id   3d3436f81a07b1571d442354bfd73e3b
#
_cell.length_a   1.000
_cell.length_b   1.000
_cell.length_c   1.000
_cell.angle_alpha   90.00
_cell.angle_beta   90.00
_cell.angle_gamma   90.00
#
_symmetry.space_group_name_H-M   'P 1'
#
loop_
_entity.id
_entity.type
_entity.pdbx_description
1 polymer ?
#
loop_
_entity_poly.entity_id
_entity_poly.type
_entity_poly.pdbx_seq_one_letter_code
_entity_poly.pdbx_strand_id
1 'polypeptide(L)'
;MGLILEDLEGHEGYADRRLADGRLAGGVWSRDTLAWTAYVAACGCDWHATREHPPTDEGEEAAVDHWRWAHAEPLLQQQAERRHLELARVLEWLGGQAGQLHDPATVDRVGRAVDRARGLVADVQRHLERPAQREADDAR
;
A
#
# COMPACT_ATOMS: atom_id res chain seq x y z
N MET A 1 -8.61 7.77 -16.79
CA MET A 1 -9.26 6.57 -16.18
C MET A 1 -8.61 6.37 -14.83
N GLY A 2 -9.38 6.28 -13.73
CA GLY A 2 -8.84 6.07 -12.38
C GLY A 2 -8.47 4.60 -12.15
N LEU A 3 -7.42 4.34 -11.36
CA LEU A 3 -7.01 3.02 -10.93
C LEU A 3 -7.41 2.81 -9.47
N ILE A 4 -8.26 1.79 -9.22
CA ILE A 4 -8.69 1.42 -7.87
C ILE A 4 -7.99 0.12 -7.49
N LEU A 5 -7.39 0.08 -6.31
CA LEU A 5 -6.86 -1.13 -5.71
C LEU A 5 -7.83 -1.59 -4.61
N GLU A 6 -8.28 -2.85 -4.67
CA GLU A 6 -9.30 -3.41 -3.76
C GLU A 6 -8.92 -3.27 -2.27
N ASP A 7 -7.62 -3.30 -1.96
CA ASP A 7 -7.11 -3.19 -0.59
C ASP A 7 -6.91 -1.74 -0.11
N LEU A 8 -7.16 -0.71 -0.94
CA LEU A 8 -6.96 0.70 -0.61
C LEU A 8 -8.25 1.50 -0.76
N GLU A 9 -9.20 1.26 0.14
CA GLU A 9 -10.46 2.00 0.18
C GLU A 9 -10.21 3.51 0.34
N GLY A 10 -10.83 4.32 -0.53
CA GLY A 10 -10.66 5.79 -0.55
C GLY A 10 -9.41 6.29 -1.27
N HIS A 11 -8.60 5.40 -1.87
CA HIS A 11 -7.39 5.77 -2.62
C HIS A 11 -7.52 5.39 -4.10
N GLU A 12 -8.27 6.16 -4.84
CA GLU A 12 -8.32 6.05 -6.30
C GLU A 12 -7.19 6.88 -6.92
N GLY A 13 -6.28 6.23 -7.67
CA GLY A 13 -5.18 6.88 -8.36
C GLY A 13 -5.56 7.31 -9.76
N TYR A 14 -5.16 8.51 -10.16
CA TYR A 14 -5.38 9.03 -11.51
C TYR A 14 -4.28 10.00 -11.94
N ALA A 15 -4.20 10.25 -13.26
CA ALA A 15 -3.37 11.31 -13.81
C ALA A 15 -4.19 12.59 -13.87
N ASP A 16 -3.84 13.59 -13.07
CA ASP A 16 -4.44 14.91 -13.13
C ASP A 16 -3.73 15.80 -14.15
N ARG A 17 -4.44 16.75 -14.72
CA ARG A 17 -3.90 17.70 -15.72
C ARG A 17 -3.46 18.98 -15.05
N ARG A 18 -2.20 19.37 -15.28
CA ARG A 18 -1.70 20.68 -14.93
C ARG A 18 -2.07 21.67 -16.04
N LEU A 19 -2.84 22.67 -15.69
CA LEU A 19 -3.25 23.73 -16.60
C LEU A 19 -2.11 24.76 -16.82
N ALA A 20 -2.22 25.57 -17.87
CA ALA A 20 -1.22 26.60 -18.20
C ALA A 20 -1.04 27.66 -17.08
N ASP A 21 -2.04 27.85 -16.23
CA ASP A 21 -1.98 28.74 -15.07
C ASP A 21 -1.38 28.07 -13.81
N GLY A 22 -0.94 26.81 -13.91
CA GLY A 22 -0.34 26.04 -12.84
C GLY A 22 -1.31 25.30 -11.93
N ARG A 23 -2.62 25.48 -12.08
CA ARG A 23 -3.63 24.73 -11.31
C ARG A 23 -3.77 23.30 -11.81
N LEU A 24 -4.28 22.42 -10.95
CA LEU A 24 -4.71 21.08 -11.31
C LEU A 24 -6.19 21.08 -11.69
N ALA A 25 -6.57 20.24 -12.65
CA ALA A 25 -7.95 20.17 -13.15
C ALA A 25 -8.92 19.46 -12.19
N GLY A 26 -8.42 18.71 -11.20
CA GLY A 26 -9.23 18.01 -10.20
C GLY A 26 -9.89 16.73 -10.70
N GLY A 27 -9.31 16.06 -11.70
CA GLY A 27 -9.77 14.75 -12.19
C GLY A 27 -11.06 14.79 -13.06
N VAL A 28 -11.80 15.90 -13.11
CA VAL A 28 -13.02 16.05 -13.91
C VAL A 28 -12.71 16.80 -15.19
N TRP A 29 -12.90 16.13 -16.35
CA TRP A 29 -12.52 16.68 -17.64
C TRP A 29 -13.72 16.80 -18.57
N SER A 30 -13.89 17.98 -19.14
CA SER A 30 -14.80 18.21 -20.25
C SER A 30 -14.03 18.33 -21.56
N ARG A 31 -14.72 18.18 -22.70
CA ARG A 31 -14.11 18.40 -24.04
C ARG A 31 -13.56 19.82 -24.23
N ASP A 32 -14.05 20.75 -23.45
CA ASP A 32 -13.63 22.15 -23.46
C ASP A 32 -12.54 22.47 -22.44
N THR A 33 -11.87 21.43 -21.90
CA THR A 33 -10.79 21.59 -20.94
C THR A 33 -9.66 22.39 -21.57
N LEU A 34 -9.26 23.46 -20.88
CA LEU A 34 -8.14 24.32 -21.27
C LEU A 34 -6.90 23.51 -21.60
N ALA A 35 -6.06 24.01 -22.50
CA ALA A 35 -4.79 23.36 -22.82
C ALA A 35 -4.00 23.08 -21.53
N TRP A 36 -3.62 21.82 -21.34
CA TRP A 36 -2.78 21.42 -20.21
C TRP A 36 -1.33 21.25 -20.67
N THR A 37 -0.41 21.41 -19.75
CA THR A 37 1.04 21.40 -20.02
C THR A 37 1.72 20.12 -19.54
N ALA A 38 1.13 19.40 -18.58
CA ALA A 38 1.69 18.18 -18.01
C ALA A 38 0.61 17.31 -17.35
N TYR A 39 0.94 16.06 -17.07
CA TYR A 39 0.22 15.20 -16.15
C TYR A 39 0.93 15.15 -14.80
N VAL A 40 0.14 15.04 -13.72
CA VAL A 40 0.59 14.89 -12.34
C VAL A 40 -0.11 13.69 -11.72
N ALA A 41 0.63 12.81 -11.07
CA ALA A 41 0.02 11.70 -10.33
C ALA A 41 -0.81 12.25 -9.17
N ALA A 42 -2.04 11.79 -9.03
CA ALA A 42 -3.00 12.26 -8.04
C ALA A 42 -3.79 11.10 -7.42
N CYS A 43 -4.37 11.34 -6.25
CA CYS A 43 -5.20 10.40 -5.53
C CYS A 43 -6.49 11.05 -5.02
N GLY A 44 -7.56 10.27 -4.94
CA GLY A 44 -8.84 10.69 -4.34
C GLY A 44 -8.73 11.16 -2.87
N CYS A 45 -7.62 10.86 -2.20
CA CYS A 45 -7.31 11.34 -0.84
C CYS A 45 -6.60 12.70 -0.79
N ASP A 46 -6.64 13.48 -1.87
CA ASP A 46 -5.95 14.77 -2.04
C ASP A 46 -4.42 14.71 -2.12
N TRP A 47 -3.81 13.52 -2.21
CA TRP A 47 -2.39 13.40 -2.47
C TRP A 47 -2.05 13.72 -3.93
N HIS A 48 -0.99 14.51 -4.15
CA HIS A 48 -0.46 14.84 -5.47
C HIS A 48 1.07 14.72 -5.48
N ALA A 49 1.61 14.20 -6.58
CA ALA A 49 3.05 14.17 -6.79
C ALA A 49 3.60 15.57 -7.13
N THR A 50 4.86 15.78 -6.82
CA THR A 50 5.59 16.99 -7.28
C THR A 50 6.14 16.84 -8.69
N ARG A 51 6.39 15.59 -9.14
CA ARG A 51 6.92 15.30 -10.46
C ARG A 51 5.82 15.39 -11.52
N GLU A 52 6.15 16.08 -12.61
CA GLU A 52 5.31 16.21 -13.80
C GLU A 52 5.71 15.20 -14.88
N HIS A 53 4.73 14.78 -15.67
CA HIS A 53 4.88 13.90 -16.83
C HIS A 53 4.40 14.61 -18.09
N PRO A 54 4.93 14.29 -19.29
CA PRO A 54 4.54 14.94 -20.54
C PRO A 54 3.04 14.85 -20.82
N PRO A 55 2.45 15.83 -21.55
CA PRO A 55 1.03 15.81 -21.92
C PRO A 55 0.77 14.88 -23.12
N THR A 56 1.18 13.61 -23.02
CA THR A 56 1.02 12.53 -24.00
C THR A 56 0.38 11.32 -23.34
N ASP A 57 -0.10 10.36 -24.14
CA ASP A 57 -0.71 9.13 -23.62
C ASP A 57 0.28 8.36 -22.74
N GLU A 58 1.57 8.29 -23.14
CA GLU A 58 2.62 7.66 -22.33
C GLU A 58 2.87 8.43 -21.02
N GLY A 59 2.72 9.76 -21.05
CA GLY A 59 2.84 10.61 -19.86
C GLY A 59 1.66 10.42 -18.90
N GLU A 60 0.46 10.15 -19.41
CA GLU A 60 -0.71 9.78 -18.59
C GLU A 60 -0.46 8.44 -17.88
N GLU A 61 -0.03 7.41 -18.60
CA GLU A 61 0.31 6.11 -18.04
C GLU A 61 1.42 6.21 -17.00
N ALA A 62 2.48 6.97 -17.30
CA ALA A 62 3.60 7.20 -16.38
C ALA A 62 3.17 7.94 -15.10
N ALA A 63 2.17 8.83 -15.16
CA ALA A 63 1.62 9.48 -13.98
C ALA A 63 0.82 8.49 -13.11
N VAL A 64 0.03 7.58 -13.71
CA VAL A 64 -0.69 6.52 -12.98
C VAL A 64 0.28 5.55 -12.32
N ASP A 65 1.34 5.14 -13.03
CA ASP A 65 2.39 4.27 -12.45
C ASP A 65 3.13 4.99 -11.32
N HIS A 66 3.39 6.29 -11.45
CA HIS A 66 3.98 7.12 -10.40
C HIS A 66 3.11 7.11 -9.13
N TRP A 67 1.78 7.27 -9.25
CA TRP A 67 0.88 7.13 -8.12
C TRP A 67 1.02 5.77 -7.45
N ARG A 68 1.08 4.69 -8.25
CA ARG A 68 1.19 3.32 -7.72
C ARG A 68 2.39 3.16 -6.80
N TRP A 69 3.61 3.46 -7.30
CA TRP A 69 4.83 3.21 -6.52
C TRP A 69 5.11 4.29 -5.46
N ALA A 70 4.71 5.55 -5.67
CA ALA A 70 5.04 6.63 -4.72
C ALA A 70 3.99 6.81 -3.61
N HIS A 71 2.75 6.35 -3.83
CA HIS A 71 1.66 6.54 -2.88
C HIS A 71 0.98 5.23 -2.48
N ALA A 72 0.53 4.42 -3.45
CA ALA A 72 -0.25 3.23 -3.16
C ALA A 72 0.57 2.11 -2.50
N GLU A 73 1.74 1.77 -3.05
CA GLU A 73 2.61 0.72 -2.50
C GLU A 73 3.04 0.98 -1.05
N PRO A 74 3.50 2.20 -0.66
CA PRO A 74 3.80 2.50 0.74
C PRO A 74 2.59 2.33 1.67
N LEU A 75 1.38 2.68 1.23
CA LEU A 75 0.17 2.50 2.02
C LEU A 75 -0.19 1.02 2.19
N LEU A 76 -0.09 0.22 1.12
CA LEU A 76 -0.28 -1.23 1.18
C LEU A 76 0.71 -1.89 2.13
N GLN A 77 1.97 -1.49 2.08
CA GLN A 77 3.00 -1.98 2.98
C GLN A 77 2.67 -1.63 4.45
N GLN A 78 2.29 -0.39 4.74
CA GLN A 78 1.88 0.03 6.09
C GLN A 78 0.67 -0.76 6.59
N GLN A 79 -0.32 -1.04 5.72
CA GLN A 79 -1.46 -1.86 6.10
C GLN A 79 -1.06 -3.31 6.40
N ALA A 80 -0.19 -3.88 5.57
CA ALA A 80 0.34 -5.23 5.79
C ALA A 80 1.09 -5.32 7.12
N GLU A 81 1.93 -4.34 7.45
CA GLU A 81 2.64 -4.25 8.73
C GLU A 81 1.69 -4.15 9.93
N ARG A 82 0.64 -3.31 9.83
CA ARG A 82 -0.38 -3.19 10.89
C ARG A 82 -1.13 -4.50 11.11
N ARG A 83 -1.61 -5.13 10.03
CA ARG A 83 -2.30 -6.44 10.11
C ARG A 83 -1.39 -7.51 10.72
N HIS A 84 -0.11 -7.48 10.38
CA HIS A 84 0.89 -8.37 10.94
C HIS A 84 1.05 -8.18 12.46
N LEU A 85 1.19 -6.93 12.93
CA LEU A 85 1.30 -6.61 14.36
C LEU A 85 0.04 -6.99 15.15
N GLU A 86 -1.14 -6.77 14.57
CA GLU A 86 -2.41 -7.21 15.17
C GLU A 86 -2.49 -8.72 15.31
N LEU A 87 -2.12 -9.45 14.25
CA LEU A 87 -2.09 -10.92 14.29
C LEU A 87 -1.10 -11.44 15.33
N ALA A 88 0.10 -10.86 15.43
CA ALA A 88 1.08 -11.21 16.44
C ALA A 88 0.52 -11.02 17.87
N ARG A 89 -0.16 -9.91 18.14
CA ARG A 89 -0.81 -9.65 19.44
C ARG A 89 -1.91 -10.64 19.76
N VAL A 90 -2.76 -10.98 18.78
CA VAL A 90 -3.83 -11.99 18.96
C VAL A 90 -3.22 -13.36 19.27
N LEU A 91 -2.16 -13.75 18.57
CA LEU A 91 -1.47 -15.02 18.82
C LEU A 91 -0.81 -15.06 20.19
N GLU A 92 -0.26 -13.95 20.66
CA GLU A 92 0.33 -13.85 21.99
C GLU A 92 -0.73 -13.97 23.09
N TRP A 93 -1.86 -13.29 22.91
CA TRP A 93 -3.01 -13.40 23.82
C TRP A 93 -3.57 -14.83 23.85
N LEU A 94 -3.77 -15.48 22.69
CA LEU A 94 -4.22 -16.87 22.62
C LEU A 94 -3.26 -17.83 23.32
N GLY A 95 -1.95 -17.62 23.16
CA GLY A 95 -0.92 -18.40 23.85
C GLY A 95 -1.02 -18.27 25.37
N GLY A 96 -1.30 -17.05 25.88
CA GLY A 96 -1.53 -16.81 27.30
C GLY A 96 -2.82 -17.46 27.82
N GLN A 97 -3.90 -17.45 27.03
CA GLN A 97 -5.16 -18.12 27.39
C GLN A 97 -5.06 -19.64 27.39
N ALA A 98 -4.22 -20.20 26.51
CA ALA A 98 -4.00 -21.65 26.46
C ALA A 98 -3.48 -22.21 27.80
N GLY A 99 -2.66 -21.46 28.54
CA GLY A 99 -2.17 -21.84 29.87
C GLY A 99 -3.26 -21.92 30.96
N GLN A 100 -4.45 -21.38 30.71
CA GLN A 100 -5.59 -21.43 31.64
C GLN A 100 -6.51 -22.64 31.39
N LEU A 101 -6.29 -23.41 30.36
CA LEU A 101 -7.06 -24.62 30.06
C LEU A 101 -6.67 -25.73 31.04
N HIS A 102 -7.68 -26.47 31.53
CA HIS A 102 -7.47 -27.51 32.55
C HIS A 102 -7.05 -28.87 31.97
N ASP A 103 -7.26 -29.09 30.67
CA ASP A 103 -6.89 -30.32 30.00
C ASP A 103 -5.51 -30.23 29.35
N PRO A 104 -4.49 -30.98 29.83
CA PRO A 104 -3.13 -30.92 29.32
C PRO A 104 -3.01 -31.24 27.81
N ALA A 105 -3.84 -32.14 27.30
CA ALA A 105 -3.81 -32.50 25.88
C ALA A 105 -4.32 -31.39 25.00
N THR A 106 -5.29 -30.61 25.48
CA THR A 106 -5.81 -29.41 24.79
C THR A 106 -4.82 -28.26 24.87
N VAL A 107 -4.18 -28.02 26.02
CA VAL A 107 -3.10 -27.03 26.19
C VAL A 107 -1.99 -27.27 25.17
N ASP A 108 -1.51 -28.51 25.08
CA ASP A 108 -0.42 -28.88 24.18
C ASP A 108 -0.81 -28.73 22.69
N ARG A 109 -2.05 -29.04 22.32
CA ARG A 109 -2.57 -28.89 20.95
C ARG A 109 -2.70 -27.42 20.56
N VAL A 110 -3.24 -26.58 21.43
CA VAL A 110 -3.38 -25.13 21.23
C VAL A 110 -2.00 -24.47 21.18
N GLY A 111 -1.08 -24.85 22.07
CA GLY A 111 0.30 -24.35 22.08
C GLY A 111 0.99 -24.57 20.73
N ARG A 112 0.96 -25.82 20.21
CA ARG A 112 1.54 -26.13 18.89
C ARG A 112 0.88 -25.36 17.74
N ALA A 113 -0.42 -25.11 17.80
CA ALA A 113 -1.11 -24.33 16.78
C ALA A 113 -0.68 -22.85 16.80
N VAL A 114 -0.56 -22.26 17.98
CA VAL A 114 -0.07 -20.88 18.17
C VAL A 114 1.37 -20.74 17.70
N ASP A 115 2.26 -21.69 18.05
CA ASP A 115 3.68 -21.65 17.64
C ASP A 115 3.83 -21.77 16.11
N ARG A 116 3.02 -22.63 15.48
CA ARG A 116 2.98 -22.71 14.02
C ARG A 116 2.52 -21.41 13.37
N ALA A 117 1.47 -20.79 13.90
CA ALA A 117 0.98 -19.52 13.41
C ALA A 117 2.01 -18.40 13.58
N ARG A 118 2.73 -18.34 14.72
CA ARG A 118 3.84 -17.39 14.95
C ARG A 118 4.96 -17.58 13.92
N GLY A 119 5.29 -18.82 13.60
CA GLY A 119 6.27 -19.12 12.54
C GLY A 119 5.86 -18.54 11.18
N LEU A 120 4.60 -18.73 10.76
CA LEU A 120 4.08 -18.18 9.52
C LEU A 120 4.08 -16.65 9.51
N VAL A 121 3.71 -16.02 10.62
CA VAL A 121 3.77 -14.56 10.78
C VAL A 121 5.20 -14.04 10.63
N ALA A 122 6.18 -14.70 11.25
CA ALA A 122 7.60 -14.33 11.11
C ALA A 122 8.13 -14.54 9.68
N ASP A 123 7.64 -15.53 8.95
CA ASP A 123 8.01 -15.78 7.55
C ASP A 123 7.49 -14.67 6.63
N VAL A 124 6.25 -14.23 6.83
CA VAL A 124 5.66 -13.10 6.09
C VAL A 124 6.46 -11.83 6.35
N GLN A 125 6.82 -11.55 7.60
CA GLN A 125 7.62 -10.37 7.94
C GLN A 125 8.97 -10.35 7.22
N ARG A 126 9.69 -11.48 7.21
CA ARG A 126 10.95 -11.59 6.47
C ARG A 126 10.80 -11.36 4.96
N HIS A 127 9.66 -11.73 4.39
CA HIS A 127 9.37 -11.47 2.98
C HIS A 127 9.07 -10.01 2.68
N LEU A 128 8.41 -9.30 3.59
CA LEU A 128 8.12 -7.86 3.45
C LEU A 128 9.40 -7.00 3.60
N GLU A 129 10.37 -7.44 4.41
CA GLU A 129 11.63 -6.71 4.63
C GLU A 129 12.65 -6.88 3.48
N ARG A 130 12.54 -7.93 2.67
CA ARG A 130 13.49 -8.25 1.58
C ARG A 130 13.56 -7.23 0.43
N PRO A 131 12.48 -6.62 -0.06
CA PRO A 131 12.58 -5.65 -1.17
C PRO A 131 13.32 -4.37 -0.77
N ALA A 132 13.12 -3.87 0.45
CA ALA A 132 13.79 -2.65 0.93
C ALA A 132 15.32 -2.78 1.01
N GLN A 133 15.84 -3.98 1.26
CA GLN A 133 17.29 -4.24 1.28
C GLN A 133 17.91 -4.30 -0.11
N ARG A 134 17.20 -4.82 -1.12
CA ARG A 134 17.70 -4.86 -2.51
C ARG A 134 17.84 -3.47 -3.12
N GLU A 135 16.86 -2.58 -2.89
CA GLU A 135 16.92 -1.20 -3.37
C GLU A 135 18.05 -0.39 -2.70
N ALA A 136 18.35 -0.67 -1.43
CA ALA A 136 19.45 -0.04 -0.72
C ALA A 136 20.83 -0.53 -1.20
N ASP A 137 20.95 -1.77 -1.67
CA ASP A 137 22.19 -2.34 -2.21
C ASP A 137 22.44 -1.92 -3.66
N ASP A 138 21.38 -1.76 -4.47
CA ASP A 138 21.47 -1.27 -5.85
C ASP A 138 21.74 0.26 -5.95
N ALA A 139 21.52 1.00 -4.86
CA ALA A 139 21.78 2.45 -4.78
C ALA A 139 23.21 2.82 -4.32
N ARG A 140 24.11 1.83 -4.11
CA ARG A 140 25.52 2.02 -3.72
C ARG A 140 26.47 1.78 -4.88
#